data_c0d6cf5f58fd45cee3b96ea444b84ec1
#
_entry.id   c0d6cf5f58fd45cee3b96ea444b84ec1
#
_cell.length_a   1.000
_cell.length_b   1.000
_cell.length_c   1.000
_cell.angle_alpha   90.00
_cell.angle_beta   90.00
_cell.angle_gamma   90.00
#
_symmetry.space_group_name_H-M   'P 1'
#
loop_
_entity.id
_entity.type
_entity.pdbx_description
1 polymer ?
#
loop_
_entity_poly.entity_id
_entity_poly.type
_entity_poly.pdbx_seq_one_letter_code
_entity_poly.pdbx_strand_id
1 'polypeptide(L)'
;MLMAKHLQALLFLSVILLRLSVNGQADSNQTNLVKPQQPTLISQTVIQPNAIPMEIAPKKTNWYDNVAIRGYMQVRYNRLLETNSQLKCEQCDRSWGDGNGFFIRRMRIILFGQLSKRVYLYVQPDFASSTSTNALNYGQLRDAYFDLGLDDNNEFRFRIGQSKIPYGFENMQSSQNRLALDRNDALNSAAANERDLGVFFYWAPKKKRELFSSLVRDGLKGSGDYGIFAIGAYNGQIANRPEANNELHYVARITMPFEYKNQIIEAGVQAYTGKYTISADQLSKGVSAVSNLTYLDQRAAATFVLYPKPFGIFAEYNIGKGPQFNKNTGAIETRNLSGGYALFNYMIKVNNQLFYPFVRYQVYEGGKKHERDARSYNVKEIETGIEWQPYKTFELVVMYTTSDRRFEDYTLQNNRQRGSLLRIQAQVNF
;
A
#
# COMPACT_ATOMS: atom_id res chain seq x y z
N MET A 1 -30.23 17.66 -11.67
CA MET A 1 -29.41 18.86 -11.47
C MET A 1 -28.04 18.59 -10.86
N LEU A 2 -27.87 17.56 -9.98
CA LEU A 2 -26.57 17.18 -9.42
C LEU A 2 -25.61 16.56 -10.47
N MET A 3 -26.12 15.72 -11.37
CA MET A 3 -25.32 15.04 -12.40
C MET A 3 -24.67 15.98 -13.43
N ALA A 4 -25.33 17.10 -13.74
CA ALA A 4 -24.80 18.08 -14.69
C ALA A 4 -23.59 18.89 -14.13
N LYS A 5 -23.55 19.14 -12.83
CA LYS A 5 -22.42 19.83 -12.19
C LYS A 5 -21.16 18.95 -12.13
N HIS A 6 -21.33 17.64 -12.05
CA HIS A 6 -20.21 16.70 -12.02
C HIS A 6 -19.58 16.50 -13.41
N LEU A 7 -20.40 16.56 -14.46
CA LEU A 7 -19.91 16.51 -15.83
C LEU A 7 -19.14 17.78 -16.23
N GLN A 8 -19.51 18.94 -15.70
CA GLN A 8 -18.81 20.20 -15.92
C GLN A 8 -17.44 20.25 -15.22
N ALA A 9 -17.32 19.66 -14.02
CA ALA A 9 -16.03 19.56 -13.30
C ALA A 9 -15.03 18.63 -14.03
N LEU A 10 -15.51 17.53 -14.61
CA LEU A 10 -14.69 16.63 -15.42
C LEU A 10 -14.26 17.26 -16.74
N LEU A 11 -15.13 18.05 -17.39
CA LEU A 11 -14.80 18.81 -18.60
C LEU A 11 -13.81 19.96 -18.31
N PHE A 12 -13.88 20.61 -17.16
CA PHE A 12 -12.94 21.66 -16.77
C PHE A 12 -11.53 21.09 -16.53
N LEU A 13 -11.42 19.90 -15.94
CA LEU A 13 -10.14 19.21 -15.74
C LEU A 13 -9.50 18.79 -17.07
N SER A 14 -10.30 18.35 -18.04
CA SER A 14 -9.81 17.98 -19.38
C SER A 14 -9.32 19.19 -20.19
N VAL A 15 -9.92 20.37 -20.01
CA VAL A 15 -9.53 21.63 -20.69
C VAL A 15 -8.23 22.21 -20.10
N ILE A 16 -7.98 22.04 -18.79
CA ILE A 16 -6.72 22.47 -18.17
C ILE A 16 -5.55 21.58 -18.64
N LEU A 17 -5.76 20.28 -18.80
CA LEU A 17 -4.75 19.35 -19.32
C LEU A 17 -4.43 19.58 -20.81
N LEU A 18 -5.40 20.01 -21.60
CA LEU A 18 -5.20 20.35 -23.03
C LEU A 18 -4.49 21.70 -23.24
N ARG A 19 -4.59 22.65 -22.32
CA ARG A 19 -3.88 23.94 -22.42
C ARG A 19 -2.41 23.90 -22.03
N LEU A 20 -1.98 22.89 -21.27
CA LEU A 20 -0.56 22.70 -20.90
C LEU A 20 0.28 22.06 -22.00
N SER A 21 -0.32 21.56 -23.07
CA SER A 21 0.38 20.92 -24.19
C SER A 21 0.64 21.80 -25.42
N VAL A 22 0.20 23.09 -25.41
CA VAL A 22 0.25 23.94 -26.63
C VAL A 22 1.33 25.03 -26.59
N ASN A 23 2.05 25.26 -25.48
CA ASN A 23 3.06 26.31 -25.38
C ASN A 23 4.51 25.77 -25.28
N GLY A 24 4.93 25.00 -26.26
CA GLY A 24 6.30 24.48 -26.36
C GLY A 24 6.83 24.51 -27.80
N GLN A 25 6.62 25.60 -28.53
CA GLN A 25 7.42 25.89 -29.74
C GLN A 25 8.35 27.05 -29.42
N ALA A 26 9.63 26.77 -29.29
CA ALA A 26 10.68 27.77 -29.25
C ALA A 26 11.63 27.55 -30.44
N ASP A 27 11.95 28.65 -31.03
CA ASP A 27 12.69 28.88 -32.27
C ASP A 27 14.00 28.11 -32.42
N SER A 28 14.19 27.58 -33.64
CA SER A 28 15.46 27.10 -34.14
C SER A 28 16.28 28.28 -34.67
N ASN A 29 17.31 28.69 -33.98
CA ASN A 29 18.42 29.46 -34.57
C ASN A 29 19.67 28.57 -34.65
N GLN A 30 20.05 28.29 -35.88
CA GLN A 30 21.32 27.64 -36.24
C GLN A 30 22.50 28.56 -35.91
N THR A 31 23.44 28.05 -35.11
CA THR A 31 24.80 28.52 -35.10
C THR A 31 25.75 27.37 -35.40
N ASN A 32 26.39 27.44 -36.54
CA ASN A 32 27.49 26.57 -36.99
C ASN A 32 28.63 26.60 -35.99
N LEU A 33 28.93 25.49 -35.34
CA LEU A 33 30.18 25.30 -34.60
C LEU A 33 30.99 24.16 -35.24
N VAL A 34 32.18 24.54 -35.70
CA VAL A 34 33.21 23.72 -36.30
C VAL A 34 33.62 22.55 -35.40
N LYS A 35 33.62 21.34 -35.95
CA LYS A 35 34.15 20.12 -35.31
C LYS A 35 35.68 20.21 -35.22
N PRO A 36 36.32 19.96 -34.05
CA PRO A 36 37.75 19.72 -33.98
C PRO A 36 38.09 18.33 -34.52
N GLN A 37 39.04 18.26 -35.46
CA GLN A 37 39.65 17.03 -35.95
C GLN A 37 40.45 16.34 -34.83
N GLN A 38 40.21 15.03 -34.66
CA GLN A 38 41.06 14.17 -33.84
C GLN A 38 42.39 13.88 -34.56
N PRO A 39 43.53 13.92 -33.86
CA PRO A 39 44.81 13.51 -34.45
C PRO A 39 44.89 11.98 -34.56
N THR A 40 45.25 11.52 -35.71
CA THR A 40 45.55 10.13 -36.05
C THR A 40 46.80 9.66 -35.32
N LEU A 41 46.66 8.80 -34.33
CA LEU A 41 47.76 8.12 -33.66
C LEU A 41 48.22 6.91 -34.48
N ILE A 42 49.46 6.98 -34.95
CA ILE A 42 50.18 5.89 -35.62
C ILE A 42 50.43 4.77 -34.61
N SER A 43 49.88 3.60 -34.88
CA SER A 43 50.08 2.38 -34.08
C SER A 43 51.55 1.93 -34.17
N GLN A 44 52.33 2.11 -33.11
CA GLN A 44 53.57 1.35 -32.90
C GLN A 44 53.27 0.11 -32.10
N THR A 45 53.39 -1.05 -32.75
CA THR A 45 53.27 -2.37 -32.12
C THR A 45 54.52 -2.59 -31.28
N VAL A 46 54.43 -2.34 -29.97
CA VAL A 46 55.42 -2.80 -28.98
C VAL A 46 55.00 -4.17 -28.48
N ILE A 47 55.78 -5.19 -28.89
CA ILE A 47 55.69 -6.54 -28.33
C ILE A 47 56.22 -6.48 -26.90
N GLN A 48 55.35 -6.54 -25.90
CA GLN A 48 55.73 -6.74 -24.51
C GLN A 48 55.81 -8.24 -24.19
N PRO A 49 56.86 -8.66 -23.46
CA PRO A 49 56.99 -10.07 -23.06
C PRO A 49 56.02 -10.38 -21.94
N ASN A 50 55.36 -11.54 -22.06
CA ASN A 50 54.60 -12.31 -21.10
C ASN A 50 54.47 -11.69 -19.67
N ALA A 51 53.48 -10.83 -19.50
CA ALA A 51 52.97 -10.53 -18.16
C ALA A 51 52.13 -11.71 -17.68
N ILE A 52 52.58 -12.37 -16.63
CA ILE A 52 51.79 -13.35 -15.88
C ILE A 52 50.43 -12.66 -15.51
N PRO A 53 49.28 -13.25 -15.81
CA PRO A 53 48.02 -12.66 -15.36
C PRO A 53 48.08 -12.55 -13.84
N MET A 54 48.13 -11.34 -13.33
CA MET A 54 48.00 -11.10 -11.90
C MET A 54 46.54 -11.46 -11.57
N GLU A 55 46.35 -12.61 -10.93
CA GLU A 55 45.06 -13.06 -10.40
C GLU A 55 44.59 -11.97 -9.44
N ILE A 56 43.63 -11.14 -9.89
CA ILE A 56 43.04 -10.10 -9.05
C ILE A 56 42.30 -10.85 -7.95
N ALA A 57 42.89 -10.88 -6.78
CA ALA A 57 42.24 -11.47 -5.61
C ALA A 57 40.82 -10.90 -5.47
N PRO A 58 39.79 -11.72 -5.28
CA PRO A 58 38.44 -11.24 -5.19
C PRO A 58 38.36 -10.18 -4.09
N LYS A 59 37.92 -8.98 -4.45
CA LYS A 59 37.74 -7.86 -3.51
C LYS A 59 36.84 -8.35 -2.37
N LYS A 60 37.36 -8.42 -1.14
CA LYS A 60 36.54 -8.72 0.03
C LYS A 60 35.44 -7.67 0.13
N THR A 61 34.21 -8.03 -0.19
CA THR A 61 33.05 -7.16 0.00
C THR A 61 32.63 -7.22 1.46
N ASN A 62 32.51 -6.08 2.11
CA ASN A 62 31.94 -5.99 3.44
C ASN A 62 30.44 -6.20 3.35
N TRP A 63 29.80 -6.69 4.43
CA TRP A 63 28.35 -6.90 4.46
C TRP A 63 27.55 -5.63 4.15
N TYR A 64 28.05 -4.44 4.52
CA TYR A 64 27.41 -3.15 4.28
C TYR A 64 27.49 -2.70 2.81
N ASP A 65 28.39 -3.24 2.00
CA ASP A 65 28.44 -2.98 0.56
C ASP A 65 27.19 -3.49 -0.17
N ASN A 66 26.47 -4.42 0.46
CA ASN A 66 25.22 -4.99 -0.05
C ASN A 66 23.96 -4.31 0.50
N VAL A 67 24.12 -3.26 1.32
CA VAL A 67 22.98 -2.51 1.88
C VAL A 67 22.70 -1.29 1.03
N ALA A 68 21.47 -1.13 0.62
CA ALA A 68 20.99 0.00 -0.15
C ALA A 68 19.96 0.81 0.63
N ILE A 69 19.83 2.08 0.29
CA ILE A 69 18.84 3.00 0.83
C ILE A 69 17.93 3.44 -0.31
N ARG A 70 16.65 3.47 -0.05
CA ARG A 70 15.64 4.12 -0.90
C ARG A 70 14.54 4.69 -0.02
N GLY A 71 13.65 5.46 -0.60
CA GLY A 71 12.55 6.00 0.16
C GLY A 71 11.49 6.67 -0.69
N TYR A 72 10.50 7.20 -0.02
CA TYR A 72 9.50 8.06 -0.65
C TYR A 72 8.84 8.97 0.38
N MET A 73 8.38 10.12 -0.11
CA MET A 73 7.61 11.08 0.65
C MET A 73 6.28 11.36 -0.06
N GLN A 74 5.19 11.35 0.70
CA GLN A 74 3.85 11.69 0.23
C GLN A 74 3.35 12.91 0.99
N VAL A 75 3.03 13.97 0.26
CA VAL A 75 2.38 15.17 0.77
C VAL A 75 0.97 15.21 0.24
N ARG A 76 -0.01 15.43 1.10
CA ARG A 76 -1.43 15.55 0.72
C ARG A 76 -1.97 16.93 1.03
N TYR A 77 -2.90 17.35 0.19
CA TYR A 77 -3.86 18.41 0.47
C TYR A 77 -5.27 17.82 0.40
N ASN A 78 -6.10 18.18 1.36
CA ASN A 78 -7.38 17.54 1.57
C ASN A 78 -8.55 18.51 1.54
N ARG A 79 -9.76 17.93 1.55
CA ARG A 79 -11.04 18.62 1.78
C ARG A 79 -11.38 19.70 0.75
N LEU A 80 -10.82 19.59 -0.44
CA LEU A 80 -11.29 20.38 -1.56
C LEU A 80 -12.68 19.88 -1.97
N LEU A 81 -13.58 20.79 -2.30
CA LEU A 81 -14.95 20.46 -2.71
C LEU A 81 -15.70 19.58 -1.71
N GLU A 82 -15.37 19.69 -0.43
CA GLU A 82 -16.04 18.95 0.63
C GLU A 82 -17.49 19.38 0.79
N THR A 83 -18.39 18.40 0.91
CA THR A 83 -19.82 18.64 1.06
C THR A 83 -20.35 18.33 2.45
N ASN A 84 -19.54 17.67 3.33
CA ASN A 84 -19.93 17.30 4.69
C ASN A 84 -18.72 17.15 5.60
N SER A 85 -18.51 18.09 6.52
CA SER A 85 -17.41 18.09 7.49
C SER A 85 -17.49 17.01 8.56
N GLN A 86 -18.65 16.37 8.74
CA GLN A 86 -18.83 15.26 9.67
C GLN A 86 -18.42 13.90 9.11
N LEU A 87 -18.11 13.84 7.82
CA LEU A 87 -17.63 12.61 7.20
C LEU A 87 -16.22 12.27 7.71
N LYS A 88 -16.08 11.14 8.43
CA LYS A 88 -14.84 10.73 9.11
C LYS A 88 -14.41 9.32 8.71
N CYS A 89 -13.11 9.07 8.76
CA CYS A 89 -12.49 7.77 8.63
C CYS A 89 -11.22 7.72 9.48
N GLU A 90 -11.30 7.21 10.70
CA GLU A 90 -10.17 7.19 11.65
C GLU A 90 -8.96 6.37 11.14
N GLN A 91 -9.20 5.33 10.35
CA GLN A 91 -8.14 4.47 9.82
C GLN A 91 -7.60 4.90 8.46
N CYS A 92 -8.17 5.94 7.83
CA CYS A 92 -7.70 6.45 6.56
C CYS A 92 -6.51 7.39 6.75
N ASP A 93 -6.77 8.67 6.90
CA ASP A 93 -5.77 9.70 7.17
C ASP A 93 -6.43 11.00 7.67
N ARG A 94 -5.62 12.04 7.83
CA ARG A 94 -6.11 13.36 8.25
C ARG A 94 -6.98 14.09 7.21
N SER A 95 -7.09 13.57 6.00
CA SER A 95 -7.99 14.15 4.99
C SER A 95 -9.46 13.92 5.27
N TRP A 96 -9.78 13.09 6.26
CA TRP A 96 -11.13 12.85 6.74
C TRP A 96 -11.34 13.54 8.09
N GLY A 97 -12.49 14.17 8.31
CA GLY A 97 -12.79 14.84 9.57
C GLY A 97 -12.51 16.36 9.52
N ASP A 98 -12.19 16.98 10.66
CA ASP A 98 -12.19 18.43 10.82
C ASP A 98 -10.88 19.13 10.41
N GLY A 99 -9.82 18.41 10.08
CA GLY A 99 -8.51 18.99 9.74
C GLY A 99 -8.39 19.36 8.28
N ASN A 100 -8.05 20.62 7.98
CA ASN A 100 -7.74 21.11 6.63
C ASN A 100 -6.25 21.40 6.48
N GLY A 101 -5.73 21.34 5.26
CA GLY A 101 -4.42 21.83 4.89
C GLY A 101 -3.48 20.77 4.34
N PHE A 102 -2.21 21.16 4.25
CA PHE A 102 -1.14 20.27 3.83
C PHE A 102 -0.63 19.44 5.01
N PHE A 103 -0.31 18.19 4.74
CA PHE A 103 0.36 17.32 5.71
C PHE A 103 1.22 16.26 5.03
N ILE A 104 2.26 15.80 5.72
CA ILE A 104 3.05 14.65 5.28
C ILE A 104 2.27 13.39 5.64
N ARG A 105 1.76 12.70 4.62
CA ARG A 105 1.04 11.44 4.81
C ARG A 105 1.97 10.28 5.13
N ARG A 106 3.14 10.25 4.46
CA ARG A 106 4.22 9.27 4.69
C ARG A 106 5.55 9.91 4.32
N MET A 107 6.56 9.61 5.12
CA MET A 107 7.95 9.84 4.76
C MET A 107 8.73 8.63 5.24
N ARG A 108 9.09 7.76 4.31
CA ARG A 108 9.71 6.47 4.61
C ARG A 108 11.11 6.39 4.07
N ILE A 109 12.02 5.97 4.94
CA ILE A 109 13.37 5.59 4.58
C ILE A 109 13.43 4.06 4.66
N ILE A 110 14.01 3.42 3.69
CA ILE A 110 14.08 1.96 3.59
C ILE A 110 15.53 1.57 3.47
N LEU A 111 16.03 0.87 4.48
CA LEU A 111 17.33 0.19 4.48
C LEU A 111 17.08 -1.26 4.15
N PHE A 112 17.72 -1.78 3.11
CA PHE A 112 17.53 -3.15 2.70
C PHE A 112 18.77 -3.71 2.00
N GLY A 113 18.95 -5.03 2.06
CA GLY A 113 20.06 -5.66 1.36
C GLY A 113 20.21 -7.14 1.65
N GLN A 114 20.93 -7.82 0.75
CA GLN A 114 21.31 -9.21 0.89
C GLN A 114 22.63 -9.29 1.68
N LEU A 115 22.56 -9.54 3.00
CA LEU A 115 23.72 -9.58 3.88
C LEU A 115 24.62 -10.79 3.61
N SER A 116 24.02 -11.91 3.20
CA SER A 116 24.68 -13.13 2.76
C SER A 116 23.82 -13.85 1.72
N LYS A 117 24.30 -14.93 1.13
CA LYS A 117 23.52 -15.70 0.14
C LYS A 117 22.09 -16.05 0.61
N ARG A 118 21.87 -16.20 1.92
CA ARG A 118 20.59 -16.66 2.50
C ARG A 118 19.90 -15.66 3.43
N VAL A 119 20.58 -14.58 3.80
CA VAL A 119 20.03 -13.59 4.75
C VAL A 119 19.79 -12.26 4.06
N TYR A 120 18.54 -11.86 4.00
CA TYR A 120 18.09 -10.54 3.51
C TYR A 120 17.56 -9.71 4.68
N LEU A 121 17.99 -8.46 4.79
CA LEU A 121 17.56 -7.51 5.81
C LEU A 121 16.64 -6.44 5.21
N TYR A 122 15.63 -6.03 5.97
CA TYR A 122 14.75 -4.92 5.60
C TYR A 122 14.30 -4.15 6.84
N VAL A 123 14.57 -2.85 6.88
CA VAL A 123 14.16 -1.94 7.96
C VAL A 123 13.54 -0.70 7.35
N GLN A 124 12.36 -0.31 7.84
CA GLN A 124 11.61 0.84 7.32
C GLN A 124 11.02 1.68 8.46
N PRO A 125 11.70 2.73 8.92
CA PRO A 125 11.08 3.80 9.67
C PRO A 125 10.12 4.64 8.80
N ASP A 126 9.10 5.21 9.42
CA ASP A 126 8.11 6.10 8.82
C ASP A 126 7.92 7.34 9.70
N PHE A 127 8.09 8.50 9.12
CA PHE A 127 7.89 9.80 9.76
C PHE A 127 6.62 10.43 9.17
N ALA A 128 5.49 10.18 9.79
CA ALA A 128 4.17 10.51 9.26
C ALA A 128 3.32 11.28 10.26
N SER A 129 2.27 11.89 9.78
CA SER A 129 1.23 12.47 10.63
C SER A 129 0.33 11.39 11.21
N SER A 130 0.02 11.48 12.49
CA SER A 130 -0.98 10.63 13.13
C SER A 130 -2.39 10.92 12.58
N THR A 131 -3.20 9.89 12.50
CA THR A 131 -4.63 10.00 12.14
C THR A 131 -5.52 10.16 13.36
N SER A 132 -5.06 9.67 14.53
CA SER A 132 -5.85 9.59 15.77
C SER A 132 -5.44 10.60 16.82
N THR A 133 -4.33 11.31 16.64
CA THR A 133 -3.83 12.34 17.56
C THR A 133 -3.50 13.63 16.82
N ASN A 134 -3.27 14.72 17.57
CA ASN A 134 -2.80 15.99 16.99
C ASN A 134 -1.31 15.99 16.64
N ALA A 135 -0.59 14.88 16.85
CA ALA A 135 0.82 14.79 16.56
C ALA A 135 1.07 14.80 15.04
N LEU A 136 1.99 15.67 14.61
CA LEU A 136 2.50 15.75 13.25
C LEU A 136 3.92 15.19 13.20
N ASN A 137 4.23 14.44 12.14
CA ASN A 137 5.59 14.01 11.80
C ASN A 137 6.29 13.22 12.93
N TYR A 138 5.57 12.32 13.61
CA TYR A 138 6.16 11.42 14.60
C TYR A 138 6.82 10.21 13.92
N GLY A 139 7.91 9.72 14.52
CA GLY A 139 8.61 8.54 14.04
C GLY A 139 8.00 7.23 14.56
N GLN A 140 7.86 6.25 13.69
CA GLN A 140 7.45 4.88 14.05
C GLN A 140 8.19 3.84 13.22
N LEU A 141 8.42 2.67 13.79
CA LEU A 141 8.93 1.53 13.06
C LEU A 141 7.78 0.87 12.28
N ARG A 142 7.90 0.79 10.95
CA ARG A 142 6.90 0.12 10.12
C ARG A 142 7.28 -1.32 9.84
N ASP A 143 8.46 -1.54 9.30
CA ASP A 143 8.99 -2.86 9.02
C ASP A 143 10.38 -2.99 9.65
N ALA A 144 10.65 -4.13 10.29
CA ALA A 144 11.96 -4.54 10.78
C ALA A 144 12.00 -6.07 10.79
N TYR A 145 12.51 -6.64 9.72
CA TYR A 145 12.55 -8.08 9.56
C TYR A 145 13.78 -8.53 8.77
N PHE A 146 14.07 -9.81 8.89
CA PHE A 146 14.97 -10.46 7.97
C PHE A 146 14.31 -11.70 7.35
N ASP A 147 14.68 -11.99 6.11
CA ASP A 147 14.32 -13.24 5.45
C ASP A 147 15.51 -14.20 5.54
N LEU A 148 15.25 -15.44 5.96
CA LEU A 148 16.21 -16.55 5.98
C LEU A 148 15.85 -17.56 4.90
N GLY A 149 16.64 -17.61 3.83
CA GLY A 149 16.50 -18.57 2.75
C GLY A 149 16.97 -19.96 3.16
N LEU A 150 16.21 -21.00 2.83
CA LEU A 150 16.50 -22.38 3.18
C LEU A 150 17.23 -23.12 2.05
N ASP A 151 17.13 -22.63 0.82
CA ASP A 151 17.73 -23.19 -0.38
C ASP A 151 18.58 -22.15 -1.14
N ASP A 152 19.31 -22.57 -2.13
CA ASP A 152 20.22 -21.71 -2.89
C ASP A 152 19.56 -20.62 -3.72
N ASN A 153 18.31 -20.81 -4.10
CA ASN A 153 17.50 -19.85 -4.84
C ASN A 153 16.61 -18.99 -3.92
N ASN A 154 16.62 -19.25 -2.60
CA ASN A 154 15.70 -18.66 -1.62
C ASN A 154 14.23 -18.82 -2.01
N GLU A 155 13.87 -19.94 -2.65
CA GLU A 155 12.49 -20.27 -3.01
C GLU A 155 11.66 -20.55 -1.75
N PHE A 156 12.27 -21.22 -0.77
CA PHE A 156 11.73 -21.44 0.57
C PHE A 156 12.43 -20.49 1.53
N ARG A 157 11.66 -19.69 2.27
CA ARG A 157 12.22 -18.72 3.22
C ARG A 157 11.32 -18.46 4.41
N PHE A 158 11.92 -18.20 5.55
CA PHE A 158 11.27 -17.63 6.71
C PHE A 158 11.51 -16.12 6.75
N ARG A 159 10.45 -15.37 6.98
CA ARG A 159 10.51 -13.97 7.39
C ARG A 159 10.25 -13.88 8.86
N ILE A 160 11.16 -13.25 9.60
CA ILE A 160 11.13 -13.14 11.06
C ILE A 160 11.23 -11.66 11.42
N GLY A 161 10.29 -11.17 12.22
CA GLY A 161 10.24 -9.79 12.68
C GLY A 161 8.93 -9.09 12.35
N GLN A 162 8.91 -7.75 12.48
CA GLN A 162 7.74 -6.94 12.16
C GLN A 162 7.65 -6.72 10.66
N SER A 163 6.62 -7.25 10.05
CA SER A 163 6.40 -7.13 8.60
C SER A 163 4.91 -7.13 8.26
N LYS A 164 4.60 -6.89 6.99
CA LYS A 164 3.22 -7.04 6.52
C LYS A 164 2.74 -8.47 6.69
N ILE A 165 1.54 -8.61 7.24
CA ILE A 165 0.83 -9.87 7.30
C ILE A 165 0.46 -10.29 5.87
N PRO A 166 0.68 -11.54 5.44
CA PRO A 166 0.35 -12.00 4.09
C PRO A 166 -1.17 -12.21 3.89
N TYR A 167 -1.95 -11.15 4.11
CA TYR A 167 -3.39 -11.11 4.00
C TYR A 167 -3.84 -9.82 3.28
N GLY A 168 -4.63 -9.96 2.21
CA GLY A 168 -5.15 -8.87 1.41
C GLY A 168 -4.14 -8.33 0.38
N PHE A 169 -4.56 -8.19 -0.89
CA PHE A 169 -3.70 -7.67 -1.95
C PHE A 169 -3.26 -6.22 -1.68
N GLU A 170 -4.21 -5.33 -1.35
CA GLU A 170 -3.88 -3.94 -1.02
C GLU A 170 -3.02 -3.79 0.23
N ASN A 171 -3.04 -4.77 1.15
CA ASN A 171 -2.16 -4.79 2.30
C ASN A 171 -0.71 -5.02 1.89
N MET A 172 -0.47 -6.04 1.08
CA MET A 172 0.86 -6.41 0.62
C MET A 172 1.43 -5.37 -0.37
N GLN A 173 0.59 -4.71 -1.15
CA GLN A 173 0.99 -3.64 -2.04
C GLN A 173 1.62 -2.48 -1.26
N SER A 174 2.78 -1.98 -1.72
CA SER A 174 3.39 -0.78 -1.15
C SER A 174 2.47 0.42 -1.34
N SER A 175 2.39 1.31 -0.34
CA SER A 175 1.58 2.52 -0.46
C SER A 175 2.08 3.49 -1.54
N GLN A 176 3.30 3.36 -2.00
CA GLN A 176 3.82 4.09 -3.16
C GLN A 176 3.29 3.57 -4.49
N ASN A 177 2.74 2.35 -4.52
CA ASN A 177 2.26 1.71 -5.75
C ASN A 177 0.73 1.67 -5.86
N ARG A 178 0.00 2.11 -4.82
CA ARG A 178 -1.46 2.09 -4.84
C ARG A 178 -2.03 3.28 -5.59
N LEU A 179 -3.04 3.03 -6.41
CA LEU A 179 -3.79 4.09 -7.12
C LEU A 179 -4.72 4.84 -6.15
N ALA A 180 -5.54 4.11 -5.41
CA ALA A 180 -6.39 4.72 -4.40
C ALA A 180 -5.57 5.18 -3.18
N LEU A 181 -5.87 6.37 -2.67
CA LEU A 181 -5.11 7.02 -1.60
C LEU A 181 -5.13 6.23 -0.28
N ASP A 182 -6.24 5.54 0.00
CA ASP A 182 -6.41 4.70 1.18
C ASP A 182 -6.80 3.28 0.80
N ARG A 183 -6.58 2.31 1.71
CA ARG A 183 -7.05 0.94 1.54
C ARG A 183 -8.55 0.87 1.72
N ASN A 184 -9.13 -0.19 1.17
CA ASN A 184 -10.54 -0.49 1.40
C ASN A 184 -10.83 -0.76 2.88
N ASP A 185 -12.05 -0.45 3.31
CA ASP A 185 -12.46 -0.54 4.70
C ASP A 185 -12.50 -1.98 5.25
N ALA A 186 -12.80 -2.97 4.41
CA ALA A 186 -12.78 -4.37 4.80
C ALA A 186 -11.38 -4.81 5.24
N LEU A 187 -10.34 -4.40 4.51
CA LEU A 187 -8.96 -4.68 4.86
C LEU A 187 -8.48 -3.83 6.05
N ASN A 188 -8.81 -2.54 6.09
CA ASN A 188 -8.45 -1.68 7.22
C ASN A 188 -9.04 -2.17 8.54
N SER A 189 -10.23 -2.78 8.52
CA SER A 189 -10.85 -3.38 9.70
C SER A 189 -10.14 -4.67 10.16
N ALA A 190 -9.42 -5.35 9.26
CA ALA A 190 -8.68 -6.58 9.57
C ALA A 190 -7.33 -6.29 10.22
N ALA A 191 -6.57 -5.40 9.62
CA ALA A 191 -5.17 -5.15 9.96
C ALA A 191 -4.86 -3.65 9.91
N ALA A 192 -5.23 -2.91 10.94
CA ALA A 192 -4.76 -1.54 11.09
C ALA A 192 -3.24 -1.53 11.04
N ASN A 193 -2.67 -0.54 10.35
CA ASN A 193 -1.23 -0.48 10.10
C ASN A 193 -0.62 -1.65 9.28
N GLU A 194 -1.36 -2.70 8.95
CA GLU A 194 -1.00 -3.77 8.01
C GLU A 194 0.13 -4.71 8.45
N ARG A 195 0.75 -4.48 9.59
CA ARG A 195 1.96 -5.17 10.06
C ARG A 195 1.76 -5.73 11.43
N ASP A 196 2.52 -6.78 11.69
CA ASP A 196 2.66 -7.31 13.03
C ASP A 196 4.00 -8.01 13.20
N LEU A 197 4.37 -8.29 14.44
CA LEU A 197 5.55 -9.06 14.80
C LEU A 197 5.19 -10.54 14.71
N GLY A 198 5.98 -11.31 13.95
CA GLY A 198 5.71 -12.73 13.74
C GLY A 198 6.77 -13.46 12.95
N VAL A 199 6.45 -14.70 12.63
CA VAL A 199 7.22 -15.59 11.77
C VAL A 199 6.34 -16.08 10.64
N PHE A 200 6.78 -15.86 9.41
CA PHE A 200 6.06 -16.23 8.20
C PHE A 200 6.93 -17.07 7.29
N PHE A 201 6.45 -18.21 6.89
CA PHE A 201 7.06 -19.03 5.85
C PHE A 201 6.50 -18.64 4.50
N TYR A 202 7.37 -18.48 3.50
CA TYR A 202 7.01 -18.19 2.12
C TYR A 202 7.65 -19.20 1.18
N TRP A 203 6.91 -19.62 0.19
CA TRP A 203 7.40 -20.42 -0.91
C TRP A 203 6.96 -19.83 -2.26
N ALA A 204 7.90 -19.70 -3.18
CA ALA A 204 7.67 -19.45 -4.59
C ALA A 204 8.87 -19.91 -5.42
N PRO A 205 8.65 -20.61 -6.55
CA PRO A 205 9.72 -20.91 -7.50
C PRO A 205 10.38 -19.61 -8.01
N LYS A 206 11.67 -19.66 -8.31
CA LYS A 206 12.48 -18.52 -8.75
C LYS A 206 11.79 -17.70 -9.86
N LYS A 207 11.25 -18.35 -10.90
CA LYS A 207 10.52 -17.68 -11.99
C LYS A 207 9.32 -16.87 -11.50
N LYS A 208 8.59 -17.35 -10.50
CA LYS A 208 7.44 -16.63 -9.94
C LYS A 208 7.89 -15.45 -9.07
N ARG A 209 8.98 -15.59 -8.34
CA ARG A 209 9.61 -14.49 -7.59
C ARG A 209 10.06 -13.35 -8.51
N GLU A 210 10.68 -13.70 -9.64
CA GLU A 210 11.07 -12.76 -10.68
C GLU A 210 9.86 -12.06 -11.28
N LEU A 211 8.77 -12.80 -11.55
CA LEU A 211 7.50 -12.23 -12.02
C LEU A 211 6.91 -11.22 -11.03
N PHE A 212 6.78 -11.57 -9.74
CA PHE A 212 6.31 -10.63 -8.72
C PHE A 212 7.17 -9.36 -8.63
N SER A 213 8.47 -9.50 -8.75
CA SER A 213 9.41 -8.37 -8.74
C SER A 213 9.25 -7.49 -9.98
N SER A 214 9.03 -8.08 -11.16
CA SER A 214 8.80 -7.33 -12.40
C SER A 214 7.50 -6.54 -12.36
N LEU A 215 6.43 -7.07 -11.77
CA LEU A 215 5.14 -6.37 -11.62
C LEU A 215 5.26 -5.05 -10.84
N VAL A 216 6.20 -4.98 -9.90
CA VAL A 216 6.51 -3.73 -9.18
C VAL A 216 7.43 -2.84 -9.99
N ARG A 217 8.54 -3.38 -10.51
CA ARG A 217 9.56 -2.64 -11.27
C ARG A 217 9.01 -1.98 -12.53
N ASP A 218 8.12 -2.67 -13.22
CA ASP A 218 7.56 -2.23 -14.52
C ASP A 218 6.31 -1.34 -14.33
N GLY A 219 6.02 -0.90 -13.09
CA GLY A 219 4.93 0.01 -12.78
C GLY A 219 3.54 -0.60 -12.82
N LEU A 220 3.41 -1.93 -12.92
CA LEU A 220 2.12 -2.61 -13.04
C LEU A 220 1.32 -2.69 -11.72
N LYS A 221 1.75 -1.92 -10.71
CA LYS A 221 1.06 -1.83 -9.41
C LYS A 221 1.04 -3.14 -8.63
N GLY A 222 2.11 -3.95 -8.75
CA GLY A 222 2.24 -5.24 -8.05
C GLY A 222 2.36 -5.11 -6.53
N SER A 223 2.07 -6.20 -5.83
CA SER A 223 2.19 -6.30 -4.37
C SER A 223 3.63 -6.56 -3.90
N GLY A 224 4.47 -7.15 -4.75
CA GLY A 224 5.80 -7.67 -4.40
C GLY A 224 5.79 -9.17 -4.10
N ASP A 225 6.97 -9.71 -3.76
CA ASP A 225 7.15 -11.15 -3.54
C ASP A 225 6.79 -11.57 -2.11
N TYR A 226 5.57 -12.03 -1.94
CA TYR A 226 5.06 -12.68 -0.72
C TYR A 226 4.78 -14.19 -0.95
N GLY A 227 5.49 -14.81 -1.88
CA GLY A 227 5.32 -16.21 -2.25
C GLY A 227 4.02 -16.52 -2.99
N ILE A 228 3.96 -17.70 -3.60
CA ILE A 228 2.69 -18.28 -4.08
C ILE A 228 1.96 -19.02 -2.97
N PHE A 229 2.70 -19.48 -1.97
CA PHE A 229 2.20 -20.02 -0.71
C PHE A 229 2.83 -19.28 0.46
N ALA A 230 2.03 -18.94 1.46
CA ALA A 230 2.48 -18.39 2.72
C ALA A 230 1.68 -18.95 3.89
N ILE A 231 2.35 -19.20 5.00
CA ILE A 231 1.75 -19.54 6.29
C ILE A 231 2.57 -18.85 7.40
N GLY A 232 1.91 -18.43 8.47
CA GLY A 232 2.63 -17.78 9.56
C GLY A 232 1.83 -17.64 10.83
N ALA A 233 2.57 -17.27 11.89
CA ALA A 233 2.04 -16.94 13.19
C ALA A 233 2.55 -15.57 13.63
N TYR A 234 1.68 -14.76 14.24
CA TYR A 234 1.98 -13.38 14.65
C TYR A 234 1.13 -12.98 15.87
N ASN A 235 1.50 -11.89 16.55
CA ASN A 235 0.86 -11.48 17.79
C ASN A 235 -0.64 -11.15 17.65
N GLY A 236 -1.07 -10.54 16.54
CA GLY A 236 -2.48 -10.21 16.32
C GLY A 236 -2.94 -8.87 16.92
N GLN A 237 -2.06 -8.13 17.60
CA GLN A 237 -2.37 -6.85 18.25
C GLN A 237 -2.00 -5.62 17.43
N ILE A 238 -1.50 -5.79 16.20
CA ILE A 238 -0.97 -4.78 15.28
C ILE A 238 0.47 -4.33 15.58
N ALA A 239 1.10 -3.69 14.58
CA ALA A 239 2.46 -3.17 14.70
C ALA A 239 2.64 -2.22 15.88
N ASN A 240 3.77 -2.37 16.56
CA ASN A 240 4.20 -1.52 17.69
C ASN A 240 3.29 -1.60 18.94
N ARG A 241 2.53 -2.71 19.08
CA ARG A 241 1.79 -3.02 20.30
C ARG A 241 2.28 -4.34 20.89
N PRO A 242 2.34 -4.45 22.21
CA PRO A 242 2.67 -5.71 22.87
C PRO A 242 1.56 -6.73 22.68
N GLU A 243 1.89 -8.01 22.81
CA GLU A 243 0.93 -9.10 22.94
C GLU A 243 0.04 -8.86 24.21
N ALA A 244 -1.26 -9.14 24.10
CA ALA A 244 -2.21 -8.80 25.15
C ALA A 244 -3.03 -10.00 25.68
N ASN A 245 -2.97 -11.17 25.02
CA ASN A 245 -3.80 -12.32 25.41
C ASN A 245 -3.08 -13.67 25.41
N ASN A 246 -1.78 -13.69 25.09
CA ASN A 246 -0.94 -14.88 24.97
C ASN A 246 -1.42 -15.89 23.90
N GLU A 247 -2.23 -15.44 22.92
CA GLU A 247 -2.70 -16.25 21.82
C GLU A 247 -2.27 -15.68 20.47
N LEU A 248 -1.55 -16.46 19.69
CA LEU A 248 -1.09 -16.05 18.37
C LEU A 248 -2.25 -16.08 17.35
N HIS A 249 -2.20 -15.16 16.41
CA HIS A 249 -2.91 -15.28 15.16
C HIS A 249 -2.16 -16.15 14.16
N TYR A 250 -2.90 -16.93 13.38
CA TYR A 250 -2.37 -17.76 12.30
C TYR A 250 -2.94 -17.30 10.97
N VAL A 251 -2.10 -17.21 9.96
CA VAL A 251 -2.48 -16.80 8.61
C VAL A 251 -2.00 -17.82 7.59
N ALA A 252 -2.80 -18.05 6.57
CA ALA A 252 -2.42 -18.81 5.38
C ALA A 252 -2.87 -18.09 4.11
N ARG A 253 -2.07 -18.19 3.05
CA ARG A 253 -2.34 -17.59 1.74
C ARG A 253 -1.84 -18.51 0.64
N ILE A 254 -2.65 -18.61 -0.43
CA ILE A 254 -2.25 -19.18 -1.71
C ILE A 254 -2.60 -18.16 -2.79
N THR A 255 -1.66 -17.87 -3.68
CA THR A 255 -1.90 -17.01 -4.85
C THR A 255 -1.13 -17.53 -6.04
N MET A 256 -1.68 -17.38 -7.23
CA MET A 256 -1.02 -17.86 -8.44
C MET A 256 -1.01 -16.75 -9.50
N PRO A 257 0.16 -16.12 -9.73
CA PRO A 257 0.35 -15.26 -10.88
C PRO A 257 0.64 -16.10 -12.12
N PHE A 258 -0.04 -15.81 -13.21
CA PHE A 258 0.20 -16.44 -14.51
C PHE A 258 0.08 -15.44 -15.65
N GLU A 259 0.82 -15.73 -16.72
CA GLU A 259 0.80 -14.97 -17.96
C GLU A 259 -0.12 -15.65 -18.95
N TYR A 260 -1.02 -14.90 -19.55
CA TYR A 260 -1.88 -15.36 -20.64
C TYR A 260 -1.85 -14.33 -21.76
N LYS A 261 -1.27 -14.71 -22.89
CA LYS A 261 -0.97 -13.78 -24.00
C LYS A 261 -0.18 -12.59 -23.47
N ASN A 262 -0.69 -11.37 -23.67
CA ASN A 262 -0.06 -10.13 -23.19
C ASN A 262 -0.52 -9.70 -21.79
N GLN A 263 -1.38 -10.48 -21.13
CA GLN A 263 -1.92 -10.14 -19.82
C GLN A 263 -1.26 -10.94 -18.70
N ILE A 264 -1.20 -10.35 -17.51
CA ILE A 264 -0.77 -11.02 -16.30
C ILE A 264 -1.95 -11.00 -15.34
N ILE A 265 -2.31 -12.18 -14.84
CA ILE A 265 -3.44 -12.39 -13.93
C ILE A 265 -2.90 -13.00 -12.64
N GLU A 266 -3.38 -12.53 -11.51
CA GLU A 266 -3.11 -13.14 -10.21
C GLU A 266 -4.44 -13.40 -9.51
N ALA A 267 -4.67 -14.65 -9.13
CA ALA A 267 -5.81 -15.05 -8.32
C ALA A 267 -5.32 -15.69 -7.02
N GLY A 268 -5.99 -15.41 -5.92
CA GLY A 268 -5.58 -15.92 -4.63
C GLY A 268 -6.70 -16.00 -3.59
N VAL A 269 -6.45 -16.83 -2.59
CA VAL A 269 -7.28 -16.96 -1.40
C VAL A 269 -6.38 -16.89 -0.16
N GLN A 270 -6.89 -16.28 0.89
CA GLN A 270 -6.18 -16.14 2.16
C GLN A 270 -7.14 -16.17 3.32
N ALA A 271 -6.66 -16.62 4.47
CA ALA A 271 -7.45 -16.63 5.70
C ALA A 271 -6.54 -16.40 6.91
N TYR A 272 -7.10 -15.84 7.96
CA TYR A 272 -6.48 -15.83 9.28
C TYR A 272 -7.49 -16.12 10.38
N THR A 273 -6.98 -16.58 11.53
CA THR A 273 -7.75 -16.80 12.74
C THR A 273 -6.91 -16.51 13.98
N GLY A 274 -7.54 -15.98 15.01
CA GLY A 274 -6.97 -15.68 16.30
C GLY A 274 -7.96 -14.98 17.21
N LYS A 275 -7.47 -14.41 18.32
CA LYS A 275 -8.24 -13.60 19.23
C LYS A 275 -7.63 -12.22 19.39
N TYR A 276 -8.42 -11.18 19.26
CA TYR A 276 -8.02 -9.80 19.45
C TYR A 276 -8.50 -9.26 20.80
N THR A 277 -7.59 -8.65 21.55
CA THR A 277 -7.91 -7.95 22.82
C THR A 277 -8.08 -6.47 22.57
N ILE A 278 -9.27 -5.95 22.89
CA ILE A 278 -9.56 -4.51 22.81
C ILE A 278 -8.88 -3.84 24.00
N SER A 279 -8.14 -2.77 23.75
CA SER A 279 -7.51 -1.98 24.81
C SER A 279 -8.57 -1.27 25.67
N ALA A 280 -8.37 -1.22 26.97
CA ALA A 280 -9.32 -0.59 27.90
C ALA A 280 -9.55 0.92 27.60
N ASP A 281 -8.56 1.61 27.07
CA ASP A 281 -8.65 3.00 26.62
C ASP A 281 -9.54 3.22 25.39
N GLN A 282 -9.86 2.15 24.68
CA GLN A 282 -10.79 2.19 23.55
C GLN A 282 -12.26 2.05 23.99
N LEU A 283 -12.54 1.76 25.27
CA LEU A 283 -13.90 1.56 25.76
C LEU A 283 -14.55 2.88 26.20
N SER A 284 -15.76 3.11 25.75
CA SER A 284 -16.62 4.17 26.27
C SER A 284 -17.11 3.84 27.67
N LYS A 285 -17.28 4.84 28.52
CA LYS A 285 -17.90 4.65 29.84
C LYS A 285 -19.35 4.15 29.66
N GLY A 286 -19.64 2.97 30.20
CA GLY A 286 -20.98 2.36 30.15
C GLY A 286 -21.18 1.32 29.05
N VAL A 287 -20.25 1.14 28.12
CA VAL A 287 -20.32 0.04 27.16
C VAL A 287 -20.13 -1.30 27.88
N SER A 288 -20.91 -2.30 27.51
CA SER A 288 -20.74 -3.67 28.02
C SER A 288 -19.72 -4.43 27.19
N ALA A 289 -18.83 -5.16 27.84
CA ALA A 289 -17.80 -5.97 27.19
C ALA A 289 -17.54 -7.24 27.99
N VAL A 290 -16.96 -8.27 27.36
CA VAL A 290 -16.47 -9.45 28.08
C VAL A 290 -15.35 -9.08 29.04
N SER A 291 -15.23 -9.77 30.17
CA SER A 291 -14.32 -9.39 31.26
C SER A 291 -12.84 -9.31 30.86
N ASN A 292 -12.41 -10.18 29.96
CA ASN A 292 -11.03 -10.22 29.45
C ASN A 292 -10.82 -9.38 28.17
N LEU A 293 -11.84 -8.67 27.69
CA LEU A 293 -11.82 -7.83 26.47
C LEU A 293 -11.34 -8.53 25.21
N THR A 294 -11.37 -9.86 25.20
CA THR A 294 -10.79 -10.70 24.12
C THR A 294 -11.90 -11.35 23.30
N TYR A 295 -11.85 -11.15 22.01
CA TYR A 295 -12.87 -11.56 21.06
C TYR A 295 -12.27 -12.38 19.91
N LEU A 296 -13.04 -13.35 19.40
CA LEU A 296 -12.67 -14.05 18.17
C LEU A 296 -12.48 -13.05 17.02
N ASP A 297 -11.39 -13.21 16.27
CA ASP A 297 -11.11 -12.47 15.04
C ASP A 297 -10.62 -13.43 13.97
N GLN A 298 -11.48 -13.72 13.01
CA GLN A 298 -11.18 -14.63 11.92
C GLN A 298 -11.76 -14.12 10.61
N ARG A 299 -11.03 -14.28 9.52
CA ARG A 299 -11.45 -13.83 8.19
C ARG A 299 -10.91 -14.73 7.10
N ALA A 300 -11.65 -14.77 5.99
CA ALA A 300 -11.19 -15.28 4.73
C ALA A 300 -11.39 -14.22 3.64
N ALA A 301 -10.53 -14.20 2.66
CA ALA A 301 -10.64 -13.30 1.52
C ALA A 301 -10.25 -14.00 0.22
N ALA A 302 -10.88 -13.58 -0.87
CA ALA A 302 -10.47 -13.92 -2.22
C ALA A 302 -10.00 -12.66 -2.94
N THR A 303 -8.96 -12.80 -3.76
CA THR A 303 -8.39 -11.71 -4.56
C THR A 303 -8.31 -12.09 -6.03
N PHE A 304 -8.58 -11.12 -6.90
CA PHE A 304 -8.39 -11.23 -8.34
C PHE A 304 -7.72 -9.96 -8.86
N VAL A 305 -6.61 -10.11 -9.55
CA VAL A 305 -5.84 -9.00 -10.12
C VAL A 305 -5.57 -9.29 -11.59
N LEU A 306 -6.07 -8.44 -12.47
CA LEU A 306 -5.65 -8.30 -13.85
C LEU A 306 -4.75 -7.07 -13.90
N TYR A 307 -3.46 -7.28 -14.18
CA TYR A 307 -2.48 -6.19 -14.17
C TYR A 307 -2.63 -5.29 -15.41
N PRO A 308 -2.46 -3.93 -15.28
CA PRO A 308 -2.75 -2.99 -16.35
C PRO A 308 -1.78 -3.12 -17.54
N LYS A 309 -2.23 -3.86 -18.59
CA LYS A 309 -1.57 -4.01 -19.90
C LYS A 309 -2.58 -3.92 -21.05
N PRO A 310 -3.15 -2.78 -21.41
CA PRO A 310 -3.22 -1.52 -20.65
C PRO A 310 -4.33 -1.49 -19.61
N PHE A 311 -5.40 -2.32 -19.75
CA PHE A 311 -6.53 -2.38 -18.84
C PHE A 311 -6.21 -3.26 -17.61
N GLY A 312 -6.58 -2.80 -16.42
CA GLY A 312 -6.39 -3.49 -15.17
C GLY A 312 -7.65 -3.57 -14.31
N ILE A 313 -7.77 -4.67 -13.55
CA ILE A 313 -8.81 -4.88 -12.54
C ILE A 313 -8.14 -5.36 -11.27
N PHE A 314 -8.42 -4.72 -10.14
CA PHE A 314 -8.03 -5.19 -8.82
C PHE A 314 -9.29 -5.40 -7.99
N ALA A 315 -9.50 -6.61 -7.51
CA ALA A 315 -10.68 -6.94 -6.72
C ALA A 315 -10.30 -7.82 -5.52
N GLU A 316 -10.96 -7.56 -4.39
CA GLU A 316 -10.82 -8.32 -3.17
C GLU A 316 -12.15 -8.34 -2.43
N TYR A 317 -12.53 -9.48 -1.89
CA TYR A 317 -13.70 -9.60 -1.04
C TYR A 317 -13.38 -10.42 0.21
N ASN A 318 -13.80 -9.89 1.36
CA ASN A 318 -13.54 -10.42 2.69
C ASN A 318 -14.84 -10.84 3.36
N ILE A 319 -14.82 -11.97 4.06
CA ILE A 319 -15.87 -12.43 4.97
C ILE A 319 -15.24 -12.88 6.29
N GLY A 320 -15.97 -12.79 7.39
CA GLY A 320 -15.42 -13.25 8.66
C GLY A 320 -16.29 -12.91 9.88
N LYS A 321 -15.63 -13.00 11.04
CA LYS A 321 -16.20 -12.64 12.34
C LYS A 321 -15.18 -11.83 13.13
N GLY A 322 -15.65 -10.86 13.89
CA GLY A 322 -14.82 -10.05 14.78
C GLY A 322 -15.64 -9.25 15.77
N PRO A 323 -14.99 -8.56 16.72
CA PRO A 323 -15.68 -7.71 17.66
C PRO A 323 -16.36 -6.53 16.96
N GLN A 324 -17.58 -6.24 17.40
CA GLN A 324 -18.39 -5.16 16.86
C GLN A 324 -19.34 -4.64 17.94
N PHE A 325 -19.46 -3.33 18.06
CA PHE A 325 -20.48 -2.69 18.88
C PHE A 325 -21.88 -3.01 18.38
N ASN A 326 -22.77 -3.43 19.29
CA ASN A 326 -24.18 -3.67 19.03
C ASN A 326 -25.01 -2.62 19.79
N LYS A 327 -25.62 -1.69 19.07
CA LYS A 327 -26.41 -0.61 19.67
C LYS A 327 -27.66 -1.08 20.42
N ASN A 328 -28.22 -2.26 20.06
CA ASN A 328 -29.44 -2.77 20.71
C ASN A 328 -29.15 -3.31 22.09
N THR A 329 -27.97 -3.84 22.33
CA THR A 329 -27.56 -4.40 23.63
C THR A 329 -26.62 -3.45 24.40
N GLY A 330 -26.07 -2.41 23.75
CA GLY A 330 -25.04 -1.55 24.32
C GLY A 330 -23.71 -2.27 24.59
N ALA A 331 -23.48 -3.41 23.93
CA ALA A 331 -22.35 -4.30 24.18
C ALA A 331 -21.47 -4.49 22.95
N ILE A 332 -20.21 -4.88 23.21
CA ILE A 332 -19.31 -5.38 22.15
C ILE A 332 -19.49 -6.89 22.05
N GLU A 333 -19.81 -7.37 20.86
CA GLU A 333 -20.10 -8.77 20.56
C GLU A 333 -19.27 -9.25 19.38
N THR A 334 -18.95 -10.55 19.30
CA THR A 334 -18.42 -11.17 18.09
C THR A 334 -19.53 -11.30 17.05
N ARG A 335 -19.41 -10.60 15.91
CA ARG A 335 -20.41 -10.54 14.85
C ARG A 335 -19.81 -10.85 13.48
N ASN A 336 -20.68 -11.21 12.53
CA ASN A 336 -20.27 -11.37 11.13
C ASN A 336 -19.87 -10.03 10.52
N LEU A 337 -18.90 -10.09 9.60
CA LEU A 337 -18.47 -8.96 8.81
C LEU A 337 -18.25 -9.39 7.37
N SER A 338 -18.41 -8.46 6.44
CA SER A 338 -18.11 -8.69 5.04
C SER A 338 -17.82 -7.37 4.31
N GLY A 339 -17.10 -7.46 3.21
CA GLY A 339 -16.85 -6.32 2.37
C GLY A 339 -15.65 -6.51 1.46
N GLY A 340 -15.44 -5.55 0.61
CA GLY A 340 -14.34 -5.59 -0.34
C GLY A 340 -14.41 -4.43 -1.32
N TYR A 341 -13.66 -4.57 -2.41
CA TYR A 341 -13.62 -3.56 -3.46
C TYR A 341 -13.42 -4.19 -4.85
N ALA A 342 -13.78 -3.41 -5.86
CA ALA A 342 -13.35 -3.59 -7.24
C ALA A 342 -12.81 -2.25 -7.76
N LEU A 343 -11.59 -2.26 -8.30
CA LEU A 343 -10.91 -1.11 -8.88
C LEU A 343 -10.59 -1.41 -10.34
N PHE A 344 -11.07 -0.55 -11.22
CA PHE A 344 -10.78 -0.57 -12.65
C PHE A 344 -9.78 0.53 -12.97
N ASN A 345 -8.77 0.23 -13.75
CA ASN A 345 -7.75 1.20 -14.15
C ASN A 345 -7.29 0.96 -15.58
N TYR A 346 -6.65 1.95 -16.16
CA TYR A 346 -6.10 1.88 -17.51
C TYR A 346 -4.75 2.58 -17.55
N MET A 347 -3.70 1.88 -18.02
CA MET A 347 -2.37 2.44 -18.17
C MET A 347 -2.24 3.14 -19.53
N ILE A 348 -2.04 4.45 -19.51
CA ILE A 348 -1.81 5.27 -20.69
C ILE A 348 -0.36 5.75 -20.66
N LYS A 349 0.37 5.52 -21.75
CA LYS A 349 1.75 5.97 -21.91
C LYS A 349 1.82 6.99 -23.04
N VAL A 350 2.23 8.23 -22.73
CA VAL A 350 2.38 9.33 -23.68
C VAL A 350 3.71 10.04 -23.39
N ASN A 351 4.57 10.18 -24.38
CA ASN A 351 5.84 10.91 -24.28
C ASN A 351 6.67 10.57 -23.02
N ASN A 352 6.81 9.27 -22.71
CA ASN A 352 7.47 8.73 -21.52
C ASN A 352 6.80 9.04 -20.17
N GLN A 353 5.63 9.68 -20.17
CA GLN A 353 4.80 9.88 -19.00
C GLN A 353 3.77 8.76 -18.88
N LEU A 354 3.41 8.41 -17.65
CA LEU A 354 2.37 7.42 -17.36
C LEU A 354 1.17 8.10 -16.71
N PHE A 355 -0.01 7.68 -17.14
CA PHE A 355 -1.28 8.09 -16.55
C PHE A 355 -2.09 6.84 -16.21
N TYR A 356 -2.69 6.81 -15.02
CA TYR A 356 -3.57 5.75 -14.57
C TYR A 356 -4.91 6.36 -14.12
N PRO A 357 -5.87 6.63 -15.04
CA PRO A 357 -7.25 6.85 -14.64
C PRO A 357 -7.79 5.60 -13.98
N PHE A 358 -8.54 5.78 -12.89
CA PHE A 358 -9.13 4.67 -12.14
C PHE A 358 -10.47 5.02 -11.52
N VAL A 359 -11.28 3.98 -11.31
CA VAL A 359 -12.50 4.03 -10.52
C VAL A 359 -12.49 2.86 -9.57
N ARG A 360 -12.74 3.10 -8.27
CA ARG A 360 -12.91 2.06 -7.24
C ARG A 360 -14.28 2.18 -6.61
N TYR A 361 -14.97 1.05 -6.50
CA TYR A 361 -16.14 0.89 -5.66
C TYR A 361 -15.78 -0.01 -4.48
N GLN A 362 -16.14 0.40 -3.26
CA GLN A 362 -15.92 -0.40 -2.06
C GLN A 362 -17.18 -0.46 -1.19
N VAL A 363 -17.33 -1.58 -0.51
CA VAL A 363 -18.38 -1.83 0.49
C VAL A 363 -17.77 -2.48 1.72
N TYR A 364 -18.32 -2.16 2.90
CA TYR A 364 -17.97 -2.84 4.13
C TYR A 364 -19.14 -2.82 5.11
N GLU A 365 -19.41 -3.94 5.75
CA GLU A 365 -20.32 -4.07 6.88
C GLU A 365 -19.65 -4.90 7.98
N GLY A 366 -19.58 -4.35 9.21
CA GLY A 366 -18.94 -5.03 10.33
C GLY A 366 -18.29 -4.10 11.33
N GLY A 367 -17.64 -4.70 12.33
CA GLY A 367 -16.89 -3.97 13.35
C GLY A 367 -15.48 -3.59 12.90
N LYS A 368 -14.98 -2.45 13.38
CA LYS A 368 -13.58 -2.07 13.28
C LYS A 368 -12.92 -2.17 14.66
N LYS A 369 -12.33 -3.32 14.94
CA LYS A 369 -11.76 -3.71 16.25
C LYS A 369 -10.74 -2.73 16.82
N HIS A 370 -10.11 -1.90 15.98
CA HIS A 370 -9.09 -0.94 16.39
C HIS A 370 -9.65 0.45 16.75
N GLU A 371 -10.96 0.64 16.60
CA GLU A 371 -11.63 1.89 16.92
C GLU A 371 -12.41 1.78 18.23
N ARG A 372 -12.89 2.92 18.75
CA ARG A 372 -13.66 2.98 19.98
C ARG A 372 -14.81 1.97 19.97
N ASP A 373 -14.96 1.18 21.06
CA ASP A 373 -15.99 0.18 21.23
C ASP A 373 -16.09 -0.86 20.11
N ALA A 374 -15.01 -1.10 19.38
CA ALA A 374 -15.04 -1.88 18.13
C ALA A 374 -16.17 -1.40 17.19
N ARG A 375 -16.19 -0.10 16.93
CA ARG A 375 -17.23 0.64 16.21
C ARG A 375 -17.84 -0.12 15.05
N SER A 376 -19.19 -0.14 15.00
CA SER A 376 -19.96 -0.75 13.91
C SER A 376 -19.97 0.13 12.68
N TYR A 377 -19.71 -0.44 11.52
CA TYR A 377 -19.68 0.24 10.23
C TYR A 377 -20.64 -0.35 9.21
N ASN A 378 -21.18 0.51 8.35
CA ASN A 378 -21.72 0.16 7.04
C ASN A 378 -21.26 1.26 6.06
N VAL A 379 -20.44 0.87 5.09
CA VAL A 379 -19.77 1.78 4.16
C VAL A 379 -20.12 1.41 2.73
N LYS A 380 -20.43 2.44 1.93
CA LYS A 380 -20.52 2.37 0.46
C LYS A 380 -19.82 3.58 -0.11
N GLU A 381 -18.81 3.35 -0.96
CA GLU A 381 -17.95 4.43 -1.42
C GLU A 381 -17.53 4.22 -2.87
N ILE A 382 -17.54 5.32 -3.63
CA ILE A 382 -17.00 5.39 -4.99
C ILE A 382 -15.87 6.40 -4.98
N GLU A 383 -14.73 6.00 -5.52
CA GLU A 383 -13.56 6.83 -5.69
C GLU A 383 -13.18 6.86 -7.17
N THR A 384 -13.04 8.04 -7.72
CA THR A 384 -12.62 8.26 -9.10
C THR A 384 -11.38 9.13 -9.09
N GLY A 385 -10.35 8.73 -9.79
CA GLY A 385 -9.10 9.48 -9.77
C GLY A 385 -8.23 9.25 -10.99
N ILE A 386 -7.14 9.98 -11.00
CA ILE A 386 -6.06 9.83 -11.97
C ILE A 386 -4.72 9.95 -11.25
N GLU A 387 -3.81 9.04 -11.53
CA GLU A 387 -2.41 9.17 -11.18
C GLU A 387 -1.64 9.58 -12.43
N TRP A 388 -0.76 10.57 -12.28
CA TRP A 388 0.15 11.06 -13.30
C TRP A 388 1.59 10.92 -12.84
N GLN A 389 2.39 10.24 -13.63
CA GLN A 389 3.82 10.06 -13.44
C GLN A 389 4.60 10.72 -14.59
N PRO A 390 4.95 12.02 -14.47
CA PRO A 390 5.78 12.70 -15.48
C PRO A 390 7.21 12.16 -15.49
N TYR A 391 7.69 11.69 -14.34
CA TYR A 391 9.01 11.11 -14.14
C TYR A 391 8.92 9.88 -13.25
N LYS A 392 9.90 8.98 -13.32
CA LYS A 392 9.98 7.79 -12.43
C LYS A 392 10.05 8.14 -10.94
N THR A 393 10.55 9.32 -10.63
CA THR A 393 10.75 9.81 -9.26
C THR A 393 9.60 10.65 -8.73
N PHE A 394 8.59 11.00 -9.55
CA PHE A 394 7.49 11.86 -9.13
C PHE A 394 6.14 11.32 -9.59
N GLU A 395 5.17 11.38 -8.69
CA GLU A 395 3.78 10.99 -8.94
C GLU A 395 2.82 12.04 -8.36
N LEU A 396 1.76 12.35 -9.09
CA LEU A 396 0.65 13.19 -8.63
C LEU A 396 -0.65 12.40 -8.74
N VAL A 397 -1.38 12.28 -7.65
CA VAL A 397 -2.70 11.63 -7.62
C VAL A 397 -3.75 12.68 -7.29
N VAL A 398 -4.80 12.74 -8.11
CA VAL A 398 -6.01 13.51 -7.84
C VAL A 398 -7.17 12.54 -7.73
N MET A 399 -7.87 12.53 -6.60
CA MET A 399 -8.94 11.57 -6.33
C MET A 399 -10.16 12.25 -5.72
N TYR A 400 -11.31 12.04 -6.34
CA TYR A 400 -12.61 12.45 -5.83
C TYR A 400 -13.32 11.24 -5.22
N THR A 401 -13.79 11.40 -3.99
CA THR A 401 -14.47 10.36 -3.22
C THR A 401 -15.89 10.79 -2.93
N THR A 402 -16.86 9.90 -3.19
CA THR A 402 -18.24 10.02 -2.72
C THR A 402 -18.52 8.86 -1.77
N SER A 403 -18.91 9.17 -0.55
CA SER A 403 -19.02 8.19 0.53
C SER A 403 -20.36 8.29 1.25
N ASP A 404 -20.92 7.14 1.60
CA ASP A 404 -22.04 6.94 2.52
C ASP A 404 -21.56 6.01 3.62
N ARG A 405 -21.38 6.55 4.83
CA ARG A 405 -20.82 5.86 5.98
C ARG A 405 -21.77 5.92 7.17
N ARG A 406 -22.23 4.79 7.66
CA ARG A 406 -22.73 4.66 9.01
C ARG A 406 -21.59 4.18 9.88
N PHE A 407 -21.32 4.85 11.00
CA PHE A 407 -20.34 4.44 11.98
C PHE A 407 -20.84 4.79 13.39
N GLU A 408 -21.00 3.73 14.20
CA GLU A 408 -21.73 3.80 15.47
C GLU A 408 -20.92 3.13 16.57
N ASP A 409 -20.80 3.81 17.71
CA ASP A 409 -20.30 3.30 18.99
C ASP A 409 -21.26 3.66 20.13
N TYR A 410 -20.92 3.35 21.37
CA TYR A 410 -21.77 3.62 22.53
C TYR A 410 -22.13 5.11 22.69
N THR A 411 -21.18 6.00 22.38
CA THR A 411 -21.38 7.47 22.49
C THR A 411 -21.93 8.11 21.23
N LEU A 412 -21.78 7.46 20.10
CA LEU A 412 -22.13 7.98 18.77
C LEU A 412 -23.14 7.04 18.10
N GLN A 413 -24.39 7.10 18.51
CA GLN A 413 -25.47 6.27 17.96
C GLN A 413 -26.21 6.95 16.81
N ASN A 414 -26.80 6.16 15.92
CA ASN A 414 -27.57 6.63 14.75
C ASN A 414 -26.78 7.57 13.81
N ASN A 415 -25.48 7.42 13.79
CA ASN A 415 -24.60 8.31 13.02
C ASN A 415 -24.39 7.76 11.60
N ARG A 416 -25.00 8.43 10.63
CA ARG A 416 -24.82 8.17 9.21
C ARG A 416 -24.47 9.47 8.51
N GLN A 417 -23.34 9.49 7.83
CA GLN A 417 -22.78 10.63 7.13
C GLN A 417 -22.63 10.34 5.65
N ARG A 418 -23.06 11.27 4.83
CA ARG A 418 -22.92 11.24 3.37
C ARG A 418 -22.22 12.50 2.91
N GLY A 419 -21.32 12.34 1.97
CA GLY A 419 -20.58 13.48 1.44
C GLY A 419 -19.56 13.10 0.41
N SER A 420 -18.92 14.12 -0.12
CA SER A 420 -17.88 14.00 -1.14
C SER A 420 -16.73 14.94 -0.84
N LEU A 421 -15.52 14.58 -1.27
CA LEU A 421 -14.33 15.41 -1.16
C LEU A 421 -13.32 15.09 -2.26
N LEU A 422 -12.52 16.09 -2.62
CA LEU A 422 -11.38 15.96 -3.51
C LEU A 422 -10.10 15.96 -2.68
N ARG A 423 -9.20 15.04 -2.98
CA ARG A 423 -7.88 14.92 -2.36
C ARG A 423 -6.79 14.92 -3.41
N ILE A 424 -5.69 15.60 -3.15
CA ILE A 424 -4.53 15.66 -4.02
C ILE A 424 -3.32 15.17 -3.25
N GLN A 425 -2.53 14.27 -3.84
CA GLN A 425 -1.28 13.78 -3.27
C GLN A 425 -0.15 13.92 -4.27
N ALA A 426 0.93 14.57 -3.84
CA ALA A 426 2.22 14.53 -4.52
C ALA A 426 3.13 13.51 -3.83
N GLN A 427 3.85 12.72 -4.62
CA GLN A 427 4.81 11.73 -4.13
C GLN A 427 6.15 11.89 -4.84
N VAL A 428 7.23 11.84 -4.07
CA VAL A 428 8.61 11.76 -4.57
C VAL A 428 9.21 10.44 -4.12
N ASN A 429 9.80 9.71 -5.07
CA ASN A 429 10.54 8.46 -4.83
C ASN A 429 12.04 8.71 -5.01
N PHE A 430 12.87 8.20 -4.13
CA PHE A 430 14.34 8.38 -4.13
C PHE A 430 15.10 7.12 -3.70
#